data_6d1ca0ccddbc59db27938bf1e47b1659
#
_entry.id   6d1ca0ccddbc59db27938bf1e47b1659
#
_cell.length_a   1.000
_cell.length_b   1.000
_cell.length_c   1.000
_cell.angle_alpha   90.00
_cell.angle_beta   90.00
_cell.angle_gamma   90.00
#
_symmetry.space_group_name_H-M   'P 1'
#
loop_
_entity.id
_entity.type
_entity.pdbx_description
1 polymer ?
#
loop_
_entity_poly.entity_id
_entity_poly.type
_entity_poly.pdbx_seq_one_letter_code
_entity_poly.pdbx_strand_id
1 'polypeptide(L)'
;NNEPEFDSAAGAQAAKLGQGAGSMVVTLSPFKANMAFSDVLLPIAPFTETSGTFVNAEGRVQSFHAVVKPQGDARPAWKVLRVLGNLLGLPGFDFESSQDVLAHVRGIHGVAATHVAAERLDNGTAVAIQAVPGTSAAVPAVAAIYALDGLVRRAASLQLTADARATVAVQNVAQGAGVAA
;
A
#
# COMPACT_ATOMS: atom_id res chain seq x y z
N ASN A 1 1.03 -4.10 0.74
CA ASN A 1 2.23 -3.72 0.00
C ASN A 1 2.38 -2.20 -0.03
N ASN A 2 2.75 -1.61 1.09
CA ASN A 2 2.92 -0.17 1.24
C ASN A 2 4.39 0.12 1.57
N GLU A 3 5.04 0.95 0.78
CA GLU A 3 6.38 1.45 1.00
C GLU A 3 6.29 2.96 1.25
N PRO A 4 6.17 3.40 2.51
CA PRO A 4 5.83 4.79 2.85
C PRO A 4 6.72 5.84 2.19
N GLU A 5 7.97 5.52 1.97
CA GLU A 5 8.93 6.39 1.29
C GLU A 5 8.52 6.72 -0.15
N PHE A 6 7.91 5.75 -0.86
CA PHE A 6 7.54 5.89 -2.27
C PHE A 6 6.04 6.13 -2.47
N ASP A 7 5.22 5.59 -1.58
CA ASP A 7 3.75 5.58 -1.72
C ASP A 7 3.10 6.77 -0.98
N SER A 8 3.91 7.65 -0.37
CA SER A 8 3.46 8.82 0.37
C SER A 8 4.03 10.12 -0.19
N ALA A 9 3.23 11.18 -0.19
CA ALA A 9 3.70 12.53 -0.52
C ALA A 9 4.78 13.06 0.44
N ALA A 10 4.90 12.48 1.65
CA ALA A 10 5.94 12.82 2.62
C ALA A 10 7.30 12.18 2.28
N GLY A 11 7.38 11.31 1.27
CA GLY A 11 8.61 10.67 0.84
C GLY A 11 9.36 9.97 1.99
N ALA A 12 10.67 10.12 2.05
CA ALA A 12 11.51 9.49 3.08
C ALA A 12 11.14 9.87 4.53
N GLN A 13 10.44 10.98 4.75
CA GLN A 13 9.96 11.35 6.08
C GLN A 13 8.83 10.44 6.56
N ALA A 14 8.04 9.83 5.65
CA ALA A 14 6.96 8.94 6.02
C ALA A 14 7.44 7.71 6.81
N ALA A 15 8.63 7.21 6.51
CA ALA A 15 9.24 6.11 7.25
C ALA A 15 9.56 6.47 8.72
N LYS A 16 9.80 7.76 9.02
CA LYS A 16 10.10 8.22 10.38
C LYS A 16 8.86 8.34 11.26
N LEU A 17 7.67 8.44 10.68
CA LEU A 17 6.42 8.61 11.43
C LEU A 17 6.09 7.42 12.33
N GLY A 18 6.51 6.20 11.93
CA GLY A 18 6.34 4.99 12.73
C GLY A 18 7.39 4.78 13.83
N GLN A 19 8.48 5.55 13.83
CA GLN A 19 9.62 5.37 14.75
C GLN A 19 9.49 6.17 16.05
N GLY A 20 8.27 6.52 16.45
CA GLY A 20 8.02 7.24 17.72
C GLY A 20 8.41 6.40 18.94
N ALA A 21 8.89 7.06 20.00
CA ALA A 21 9.24 6.39 21.25
C ALA A 21 8.03 5.58 21.81
N GLY A 22 8.22 4.29 22.00
CA GLY A 22 7.19 3.38 22.53
C GLY A 22 6.28 2.73 21.48
N SER A 23 6.49 2.96 20.18
CA SER A 23 5.76 2.29 19.12
C SER A 23 6.55 1.09 18.57
N MET A 24 5.89 -0.04 18.37
CA MET A 24 6.43 -1.20 17.67
C MET A 24 5.91 -1.21 16.23
N VAL A 25 6.80 -1.28 15.26
CA VAL A 25 6.46 -1.33 13.83
C VAL A 25 6.55 -2.75 13.31
N VAL A 26 5.42 -3.32 12.97
CA VAL A 26 5.33 -4.64 12.32
C VAL A 26 4.94 -4.44 10.86
N THR A 27 5.81 -4.87 9.95
CA THR A 27 5.57 -4.80 8.51
C THR A 27 5.22 -6.17 7.94
N LEU A 28 4.13 -6.24 7.17
CA LEU A 28 3.78 -7.38 6.35
C LEU A 28 4.09 -7.03 4.90
N SER A 29 5.09 -7.66 4.30
CA SER A 29 5.51 -7.31 2.93
C SER A 29 6.16 -8.51 2.22
N PRO A 30 5.97 -8.66 0.90
CA PRO A 30 6.74 -9.57 0.09
C PRO A 30 8.17 -9.06 -0.18
N PHE A 31 8.46 -7.81 0.19
CA PHE A 31 9.73 -7.14 -0.08
C PHE A 31 10.41 -6.70 1.21
N LYS A 32 11.74 -6.62 1.16
CA LYS A 32 12.57 -6.19 2.28
C LYS A 32 12.70 -4.66 2.43
N ALA A 33 12.03 -3.88 1.59
CA ALA A 33 12.18 -2.42 1.55
C ALA A 33 12.01 -1.75 2.92
N ASN A 34 11.04 -2.21 3.70
CA ASN A 34 10.70 -1.60 5.00
C ASN A 34 11.56 -2.13 6.17
N MET A 35 12.55 -2.98 5.91
CA MET A 35 13.40 -3.53 7.00
C MET A 35 14.13 -2.47 7.80
N ALA A 36 14.48 -1.35 7.18
CA ALA A 36 15.28 -0.31 7.82
C ALA A 36 14.57 0.38 9.00
N PHE A 37 13.24 0.35 9.03
CA PHE A 37 12.45 1.01 10.08
C PHE A 37 11.44 0.08 10.76
N SER A 38 11.44 -1.20 10.43
CA SER A 38 10.53 -2.19 11.04
C SER A 38 11.24 -2.95 12.15
N ASP A 39 10.58 -3.10 13.31
CA ASP A 39 11.03 -3.97 14.39
C ASP A 39 10.85 -5.43 14.01
N VAL A 40 9.77 -5.73 13.29
CA VAL A 40 9.47 -7.07 12.77
C VAL A 40 9.00 -6.95 11.32
N LEU A 41 9.56 -7.78 10.43
CA LEU A 41 9.08 -7.93 9.06
C LEU A 41 8.62 -9.37 8.85
N LEU A 42 7.32 -9.54 8.58
CA LEU A 42 6.71 -10.83 8.29
C LEU A 42 6.55 -11.00 6.79
N PRO A 43 7.12 -12.05 6.18
CA PRO A 43 7.04 -12.27 4.75
C PRO A 43 5.64 -12.71 4.35
N ILE A 44 5.00 -11.95 3.47
CA ILE A 44 3.69 -12.30 2.90
C ILE A 44 3.79 -12.59 1.40
N ALA A 45 2.87 -13.43 0.94
CA ALA A 45 2.76 -13.78 -0.47
C ALA A 45 2.21 -12.59 -1.29
N PRO A 46 2.78 -12.29 -2.47
CA PRO A 46 2.20 -11.34 -3.43
C PRO A 46 0.89 -11.87 -4.01
N PHE A 47 0.15 -11.02 -4.72
CA PHE A 47 -1.18 -11.37 -5.26
C PHE A 47 -1.17 -12.55 -6.25
N THR A 48 -0.05 -12.85 -6.89
CA THR A 48 0.11 -14.03 -7.75
C THR A 48 0.19 -15.35 -6.96
N GLU A 49 0.54 -15.28 -5.70
CA GLU A 49 0.79 -16.42 -4.81
C GLU A 49 -0.28 -16.58 -3.71
N THR A 50 -1.31 -15.76 -3.71
CA THR A 50 -2.44 -15.80 -2.77
C THR A 50 -3.76 -15.59 -3.46
N SER A 51 -4.81 -16.20 -2.93
CA SER A 51 -6.18 -15.83 -3.30
C SER A 51 -6.61 -14.60 -2.53
N GLY A 52 -7.47 -13.79 -3.12
CA GLY A 52 -7.97 -12.59 -2.49
C GLY A 52 -9.10 -11.91 -3.26
N THR A 53 -9.42 -10.69 -2.86
CA THR A 53 -10.46 -9.88 -3.48
C THR A 53 -10.00 -8.43 -3.53
N PHE A 54 -10.10 -7.82 -4.70
CA PHE A 54 -9.85 -6.40 -4.90
C PHE A 54 -11.15 -5.65 -5.18
N VAL A 55 -11.13 -4.38 -4.86
CA VAL A 55 -12.17 -3.42 -5.22
C VAL A 55 -11.51 -2.34 -6.06
N ASN A 56 -12.01 -2.11 -7.28
CA ASN A 56 -11.48 -1.07 -8.15
C ASN A 56 -12.04 0.31 -7.80
N ALA A 57 -11.59 1.35 -8.49
CA ALA A 57 -12.03 2.74 -8.27
C ALA A 57 -13.52 2.96 -8.53
N GLU A 58 -14.16 2.10 -9.32
CA GLU A 58 -15.60 2.11 -9.58
C GLU A 58 -16.42 1.34 -8.52
N GLY A 59 -15.77 0.81 -7.47
CA GLY A 59 -16.42 0.00 -6.44
C GLY A 59 -16.70 -1.45 -6.86
N ARG A 60 -16.20 -1.91 -8.00
CA ARG A 60 -16.41 -3.29 -8.45
C ARG A 60 -15.56 -4.26 -7.64
N VAL A 61 -16.22 -5.23 -7.03
CA VAL A 61 -15.60 -6.29 -6.23
C VAL A 61 -15.25 -7.47 -7.12
N GLN A 62 -13.97 -7.85 -7.19
CA GLN A 62 -13.46 -8.93 -8.03
C GLN A 62 -12.55 -9.84 -7.22
N SER A 63 -12.87 -11.12 -7.18
CA SER A 63 -12.05 -12.15 -6.52
C SER A 63 -11.10 -12.78 -7.52
N PHE A 64 -9.96 -13.24 -7.03
CA PHE A 64 -8.94 -13.93 -7.81
C PHE A 64 -8.35 -15.09 -7.01
N HIS A 65 -7.72 -16.01 -7.72
CA HIS A 65 -7.05 -17.18 -7.15
C HIS A 65 -5.54 -17.09 -7.32
N ALA A 66 -4.81 -17.72 -6.40
CA ALA A 66 -3.38 -17.92 -6.54
C ALA A 66 -3.05 -18.69 -7.82
N VAL A 67 -2.03 -18.27 -8.54
CA VAL A 67 -1.54 -18.93 -9.75
C VAL A 67 -0.41 -19.90 -9.42
N VAL A 68 0.44 -19.52 -8.45
CA VAL A 68 1.59 -20.31 -7.98
C VAL A 68 1.59 -20.39 -6.46
N LYS A 69 2.37 -21.33 -5.92
CA LYS A 69 2.55 -21.46 -4.47
C LYS A 69 3.44 -20.33 -3.93
N PRO A 70 3.21 -19.88 -2.68
CA PRO A 70 4.10 -18.93 -2.02
C PRO A 70 5.54 -19.40 -1.98
N GLN A 71 6.46 -18.49 -2.25
CA GLN A 71 7.89 -18.77 -2.26
C GLN A 71 8.48 -18.78 -0.84
N GLY A 72 9.29 -19.79 -0.52
CA GLY A 72 10.00 -19.88 0.76
C GLY A 72 9.07 -19.84 1.97
N ASP A 73 9.36 -18.96 2.91
CA ASP A 73 8.59 -18.80 4.15
C ASP A 73 7.39 -17.83 4.02
N ALA A 74 7.19 -17.23 2.85
CA ALA A 74 6.04 -16.36 2.61
C ALA A 74 4.71 -17.11 2.80
N ARG A 75 3.74 -16.43 3.35
CA ARG A 75 2.37 -16.96 3.56
C ARG A 75 1.36 -15.91 3.11
N PRO A 76 0.15 -16.33 2.69
CA PRO A 76 -0.94 -15.39 2.44
C PRO A 76 -1.15 -14.46 3.64
N ALA A 77 -1.26 -13.15 3.40
CA ALA A 77 -1.35 -12.15 4.47
C ALA A 77 -2.51 -12.44 5.45
N TRP A 78 -3.65 -12.90 4.94
CA TRP A 78 -4.80 -13.24 5.78
C TRP A 78 -4.49 -14.40 6.75
N LYS A 79 -3.65 -15.37 6.35
CA LYS A 79 -3.21 -16.46 7.24
C LYS A 79 -2.27 -15.97 8.33
N VAL A 80 -1.36 -15.04 7.99
CA VAL A 80 -0.48 -14.42 8.97
C VAL A 80 -1.29 -13.66 10.01
N LEU A 81 -2.26 -12.84 9.56
CA LEU A 81 -3.15 -12.09 10.45
C LEU A 81 -4.04 -13.00 11.30
N ARG A 82 -4.56 -14.09 10.72
CA ARG A 82 -5.32 -15.09 11.46
C ARG A 82 -4.50 -15.68 12.61
N VAL A 83 -3.29 -16.13 12.33
CA VAL A 83 -2.40 -16.70 13.35
C VAL A 83 -2.07 -15.65 14.42
N LEU A 84 -1.79 -14.43 14.03
CA LEU A 84 -1.52 -13.34 14.95
C LEU A 84 -2.74 -13.06 15.86
N GLY A 85 -3.96 -13.01 15.29
CA GLY A 85 -5.19 -12.83 16.06
C GLY A 85 -5.39 -13.93 17.09
N ASN A 86 -5.17 -15.19 16.70
CA ASN A 86 -5.27 -16.33 17.61
C ASN A 86 -4.22 -16.29 18.73
N LEU A 87 -2.96 -15.92 18.41
CA LEU A 87 -1.90 -15.78 19.42
C LEU A 87 -2.19 -14.64 20.42
N LEU A 88 -2.89 -13.60 19.97
CA LEU A 88 -3.34 -12.51 20.84
C LEU A 88 -4.64 -12.81 21.60
N GLY A 89 -5.21 -14.00 21.42
CA GLY A 89 -6.47 -14.40 22.06
C GLY A 89 -7.70 -13.63 21.57
N LEU A 90 -7.65 -13.07 20.35
CA LEU A 90 -8.77 -12.33 19.76
C LEU A 90 -9.81 -13.32 19.22
N PRO A 91 -11.12 -13.11 19.49
CA PRO A 91 -12.17 -13.97 18.96
C PRO A 91 -12.40 -13.74 17.46
N GLY A 92 -12.90 -14.77 16.76
CA GLY A 92 -13.34 -14.65 15.36
C GLY A 92 -12.23 -14.75 14.32
N PHE A 93 -11.09 -15.35 14.64
CA PHE A 93 -9.99 -15.58 13.72
C PHE A 93 -9.86 -17.04 13.26
N ASP A 94 -10.98 -17.77 13.15
CA ASP A 94 -11.00 -19.20 12.81
C ASP A 94 -11.22 -19.46 11.30
N PHE A 95 -10.81 -18.51 10.45
CA PHE A 95 -10.97 -18.61 8.99
C PHE A 95 -10.10 -19.72 8.39
N GLU A 96 -10.66 -20.50 7.49
CA GLU A 96 -9.95 -21.56 6.76
C GLU A 96 -9.62 -21.14 5.32
N SER A 97 -10.34 -20.17 4.77
CA SER A 97 -10.17 -19.69 3.40
C SER A 97 -10.25 -18.16 3.30
N SER A 98 -9.74 -17.62 2.19
CA SER A 98 -9.92 -16.20 1.86
C SER A 98 -11.38 -15.85 1.58
N GLN A 99 -12.19 -16.85 1.20
CA GLN A 99 -13.63 -16.70 1.00
C GLN A 99 -14.37 -16.53 2.33
N ASP A 100 -13.94 -17.23 3.38
CA ASP A 100 -14.51 -17.07 4.72
C ASP A 100 -14.24 -15.66 5.25
N VAL A 101 -13.00 -15.17 5.04
CA VAL A 101 -12.64 -13.78 5.39
C VAL A 101 -13.52 -12.79 4.62
N LEU A 102 -13.71 -13.00 3.32
CA LEU A 102 -14.56 -12.14 2.50
C LEU A 102 -16.01 -12.16 2.96
N ALA A 103 -16.55 -13.34 3.28
CA ALA A 103 -17.92 -13.50 3.78
C ALA A 103 -18.10 -12.77 5.12
N HIS A 104 -17.12 -12.88 6.01
CA HIS A 104 -17.11 -12.18 7.30
C HIS A 104 -17.08 -10.66 7.14
N VAL A 105 -16.18 -10.15 6.29
CA VAL A 105 -16.10 -8.69 6.00
C VAL A 105 -17.39 -8.16 5.40
N ARG A 106 -18.03 -8.91 4.50
CA ARG A 106 -19.33 -8.55 3.93
C ARG A 106 -20.43 -8.51 4.98
N GLY A 107 -20.43 -9.47 5.89
CA GLY A 107 -21.38 -9.52 7.00
C GLY A 107 -21.27 -8.33 7.95
N ILE A 108 -20.06 -7.88 8.27
CA ILE A 108 -19.83 -6.73 9.16
C ILE A 108 -20.18 -5.40 8.48
N HIS A 109 -19.81 -5.23 7.22
CA HIS A 109 -19.91 -3.94 6.52
C HIS A 109 -21.12 -3.79 5.62
N GLY A 110 -21.98 -4.82 5.52
CA GLY A 110 -23.16 -4.78 4.64
C GLY A 110 -22.80 -4.58 3.15
N VAL A 111 -21.59 -4.97 2.76
CA VAL A 111 -21.09 -4.78 1.40
C VAL A 111 -21.85 -5.67 0.43
N ALA A 112 -22.59 -5.06 -0.50
CA ALA A 112 -23.28 -5.78 -1.56
C ALA A 112 -22.31 -6.67 -2.34
N ALA A 113 -22.79 -7.83 -2.79
CA ALA A 113 -21.97 -8.92 -3.33
C ALA A 113 -21.09 -8.54 -4.53
N THR A 114 -21.40 -7.48 -5.25
CA THR A 114 -20.72 -7.11 -6.50
C THR A 114 -20.30 -5.64 -6.61
N HIS A 115 -20.87 -4.76 -5.79
CA HIS A 115 -20.55 -3.34 -5.82
C HIS A 115 -20.49 -2.76 -4.39
N VAL A 116 -19.44 -2.00 -4.11
CA VAL A 116 -19.37 -1.13 -2.94
C VAL A 116 -19.95 0.22 -3.37
N ALA A 117 -21.25 0.43 -3.08
CA ALA A 117 -21.92 1.74 -3.19
C ALA A 117 -21.58 2.58 -4.44
N ALA A 118 -21.57 1.94 -5.62
CA ALA A 118 -21.36 2.64 -6.90
C ALA A 118 -22.38 3.76 -7.14
N GLU A 119 -23.52 3.70 -6.46
CA GLU A 119 -24.60 4.72 -6.52
C GLU A 119 -24.20 6.08 -5.96
N ARG A 120 -23.01 6.21 -5.35
CA ARG A 120 -22.53 7.45 -4.72
C ARG A 120 -21.20 7.95 -5.28
N LEU A 121 -20.72 7.42 -6.39
CA LEU A 121 -19.60 8.00 -7.11
C LEU A 121 -20.08 9.23 -7.87
N ASP A 122 -20.32 10.31 -7.12
CA ASP A 122 -20.57 11.61 -7.66
C ASP A 122 -19.27 12.42 -7.65
N ASN A 123 -18.69 12.64 -8.83
CA ASN A 123 -17.55 13.53 -9.00
C ASN A 123 -17.94 15.01 -8.99
N GLY A 124 -19.22 15.30 -8.83
CA GLY A 124 -19.72 16.66 -8.65
C GLY A 124 -19.39 17.15 -7.24
N THR A 125 -18.78 18.31 -7.10
CA THR A 125 -18.67 19.01 -5.83
C THR A 125 -19.54 20.26 -5.85
N ALA A 126 -20.41 20.40 -4.87
CA ALA A 126 -21.17 21.63 -4.63
C ALA A 126 -20.32 22.70 -3.90
N VAL A 127 -19.13 22.33 -3.45
CA VAL A 127 -18.23 23.26 -2.75
C VAL A 127 -17.35 23.96 -3.76
N ALA A 128 -17.41 25.28 -3.80
CA ALA A 128 -16.48 26.07 -4.62
C ALA A 128 -15.04 25.80 -4.18
N ILE A 129 -14.23 25.33 -5.12
CA ILE A 129 -12.80 25.13 -4.88
C ILE A 129 -12.18 26.51 -4.76
N GLN A 130 -11.82 26.92 -3.56
CA GLN A 130 -11.01 28.11 -3.34
C GLN A 130 -9.54 27.71 -3.37
N ALA A 131 -8.87 28.02 -4.46
CA ALA A 131 -7.42 27.96 -4.51
C ALA A 131 -6.87 29.06 -3.61
N VAL A 132 -6.37 28.69 -2.42
CA VAL A 132 -5.60 29.63 -1.59
C VAL A 132 -4.16 29.59 -2.12
N PRO A 133 -3.65 30.72 -2.67
CA PRO A 133 -2.27 30.78 -3.09
C PRO A 133 -1.38 30.50 -1.87
N GLY A 134 -0.62 29.40 -1.92
CA GLY A 134 0.37 29.10 -0.89
C GLY A 134 1.46 30.17 -0.89
N THR A 135 1.80 30.68 0.27
CA THR A 135 2.88 31.67 0.45
C THR A 135 4.27 31.00 0.55
N SER A 136 4.34 29.67 0.60
CA SER A 136 5.60 28.93 0.56
C SER A 136 5.77 28.27 -0.81
N ALA A 137 7.00 28.28 -1.32
CA ALA A 137 7.38 27.46 -2.46
C ALA A 137 7.29 25.99 -2.04
N ALA A 138 6.08 25.40 -2.12
CA ALA A 138 5.92 23.99 -1.92
C ALA A 138 6.76 23.29 -2.99
N VAL A 139 7.65 22.41 -2.56
CA VAL A 139 8.39 21.55 -3.48
C VAL A 139 7.34 20.76 -4.28
N PRO A 140 7.33 20.84 -5.61
CA PRO A 140 6.33 20.13 -6.40
C PRO A 140 6.44 18.63 -6.12
N ALA A 141 5.30 18.01 -5.76
CA ALA A 141 5.22 16.57 -5.65
C ALA A 141 5.37 15.98 -7.05
N VAL A 142 6.54 15.49 -7.39
CA VAL A 142 6.79 14.83 -8.67
C VAL A 142 6.37 13.36 -8.53
N ALA A 143 5.23 13.03 -9.09
CA ALA A 143 4.79 11.65 -9.21
C ALA A 143 5.59 10.96 -10.32
N ALA A 144 6.61 10.22 -9.95
CA ALA A 144 7.40 9.44 -10.88
C ALA A 144 6.69 8.11 -11.18
N ILE A 145 6.12 7.94 -12.36
CA ILE A 145 5.47 6.70 -12.81
C ILE A 145 6.36 5.47 -12.53
N TYR A 146 7.66 5.59 -12.79
CA TYR A 146 8.63 4.50 -12.57
C TYR A 146 8.94 4.23 -11.08
N ALA A 147 8.53 5.08 -10.17
CA ALA A 147 8.74 4.93 -8.74
C ALA A 147 7.45 4.59 -7.96
N LEU A 148 6.26 4.82 -8.53
CA LEU A 148 4.97 4.64 -7.85
C LEU A 148 4.60 3.17 -7.60
N ASP A 149 4.94 2.28 -8.53
CA ASP A 149 4.61 0.86 -8.42
C ASP A 149 5.77 0.04 -7.89
N GLY A 150 5.52 -0.80 -6.89
CA GLY A 150 6.56 -1.62 -6.25
C GLY A 150 7.23 -2.64 -7.17
N LEU A 151 6.54 -3.15 -8.20
CA LEU A 151 7.13 -4.05 -9.19
C LEU A 151 7.94 -3.27 -10.22
N VAL A 152 7.42 -2.14 -10.69
CA VAL A 152 8.12 -1.26 -11.64
C VAL A 152 9.41 -0.72 -11.04
N ARG A 153 9.41 -0.30 -9.79
CA ARG A 153 10.63 0.12 -9.05
C ARG A 153 11.75 -0.93 -9.09
N ARG A 154 11.38 -2.20 -9.11
CA ARG A 154 12.33 -3.34 -9.07
C ARG A 154 12.67 -3.90 -10.43
N ALA A 155 12.02 -3.43 -11.49
CA ALA A 155 12.31 -3.83 -12.86
C ALA A 155 13.52 -3.08 -13.39
N ALA A 156 14.71 -3.67 -13.33
CA ALA A 156 15.98 -3.05 -13.71
C ALA A 156 15.94 -2.45 -15.13
N SER A 157 15.32 -3.14 -16.07
CA SER A 157 15.18 -2.66 -17.46
C SER A 157 14.37 -1.36 -17.55
N LEU A 158 13.29 -1.24 -16.76
CA LEU A 158 12.48 -0.02 -16.74
C LEU A 158 13.19 1.14 -16.07
N GLN A 159 13.97 0.89 -15.01
CA GLN A 159 14.75 1.92 -14.31
C GLN A 159 15.92 2.46 -15.14
N LEU A 160 16.32 1.76 -16.21
CA LEU A 160 17.36 2.20 -17.12
C LEU A 160 16.84 3.04 -18.29
N THR A 161 15.54 3.26 -18.41
CA THR A 161 14.94 4.13 -19.43
C THR A 161 15.34 5.60 -19.24
N ALA A 162 15.34 6.39 -20.31
CA ALA A 162 15.63 7.81 -20.23
C ALA A 162 14.66 8.55 -19.31
N ASP A 163 13.37 8.22 -19.37
CA ASP A 163 12.32 8.85 -18.58
C ASP A 163 12.47 8.54 -17.07
N ALA A 164 12.80 7.30 -16.72
CA ALA A 164 13.05 6.93 -15.33
C ALA A 164 14.24 7.70 -14.75
N ARG A 165 15.34 7.82 -15.52
CA ARG A 165 16.54 8.57 -15.11
C ARG A 165 16.27 10.07 -14.97
N ALA A 166 15.51 10.66 -15.90
CA ALA A 166 15.12 12.08 -15.82
C ALA A 166 14.29 12.35 -14.57
N THR A 167 13.38 11.44 -14.20
CA THR A 167 12.53 11.58 -13.01
C THR A 167 13.34 11.51 -11.72
N VAL A 168 14.30 10.59 -11.61
CA VAL A 168 15.20 10.49 -10.45
C VAL A 168 16.03 11.78 -10.29
N ALA A 169 16.50 12.36 -11.37
CA ALA A 169 17.24 13.62 -11.33
C ALA A 169 16.41 14.77 -10.76
N VAL A 170 15.13 14.87 -11.15
CA VAL A 170 14.21 15.90 -10.63
C VAL A 170 13.90 15.67 -9.14
N GLN A 171 13.70 14.43 -8.72
CA GLN A 171 13.47 14.10 -7.30
C GLN A 171 14.67 14.45 -6.42
N ASN A 172 15.89 14.18 -6.87
CA ASN A 172 17.10 14.50 -6.13
C ASN A 172 17.29 16.02 -5.99
N VAL A 173 16.96 16.80 -7.02
CA VAL A 173 16.99 18.28 -6.93
C VAL A 173 15.96 18.81 -5.93
N ALA A 174 14.75 18.25 -5.94
CA ALA A 174 13.69 18.62 -5.02
C ALA A 174 14.04 18.29 -3.55
N GLN A 175 14.68 17.13 -3.31
CA GLN A 175 15.13 16.73 -1.97
C GLN A 175 16.34 17.55 -1.49
N GLY A 176 17.25 17.89 -2.38
CA GLY A 176 18.41 18.73 -2.06
C GLY A 176 18.05 20.18 -1.70
N ALA A 177 17.00 20.73 -2.29
CA ALA A 177 16.49 22.07 -1.96
C ALA A 177 15.78 22.15 -0.60
N GLY A 178 15.29 21.01 -0.06
CA GLY A 178 14.62 20.95 1.26
C GLY A 178 15.54 20.84 2.46
N VAL A 179 16.85 20.66 2.26
CA VAL A 179 17.84 20.49 3.35
C VAL A 179 18.57 21.81 3.67
N ALA A 180 18.35 22.86 2.88
CA ALA A 180 19.05 24.14 3.00
C ALA A 180 18.19 25.30 3.58
N ALA A 181 17.07 24.97 4.28
CA ALA A 181 16.23 25.99 4.94
C ALA A 181 16.08 25.74 6.43
#